data_afae4fb778f8c5d5622707697510bb59
#
_entry.id   afae4fb778f8c5d5622707697510bb59
#
_cell.length_a   1.000
_cell.length_b   1.000
_cell.length_c   1.000
_cell.angle_alpha   90.00
_cell.angle_beta   90.00
_cell.angle_gamma   90.00
#
_symmetry.space_group_name_H-M   'P 1'
#
loop_
_entity.id
_entity.type
_entity.pdbx_description
1 polymer ?
#
loop_
_entity_poly.entity_id
_entity_poly.type
_entity_poly.pdbx_seq_one_letter_code
_entity_poly.pdbx_strand_id
1 'polypeptide(L)'
;MDGSLSKNRIQGLSANINYNSAILILGTLPGKMSLNCGKYYADPSNKFWDILFIACGEEIDKTDQGKEKLLEKYHIALWDILASAVRKTSNDKDISDEVPNNLPLCLSQYPNIKLLLFHSNDAYKYFKRFFKNTAVPYICVSSPSSQNRKSTEAKAEEWRAALSSVIPQLRNGPRLAWKEIPSM
;
A
#
# COMPACT_ATOMS: atom_id res chain seq x y z
N MET A 1 20.28 -30.24 13.89
CA MET A 1 20.79 -28.92 14.29
C MET A 1 20.91 -28.10 13.02
N ASP A 2 19.91 -27.29 12.77
CA ASP A 2 19.64 -26.74 11.43
C ASP A 2 20.01 -25.26 11.38
N GLY A 3 21.25 -24.98 10.98
CA GLY A 3 21.78 -23.63 10.77
C GLY A 3 21.52 -23.03 9.39
N SER A 4 20.64 -23.65 8.57
CA SER A 4 20.43 -23.29 7.15
C SER A 4 19.26 -22.34 6.86
N LEU A 5 18.39 -22.08 7.83
CA LEU A 5 17.10 -21.41 7.58
C LEU A 5 17.12 -19.88 7.68
N SER A 6 18.27 -19.26 8.04
CA SER A 6 18.26 -17.82 8.33
C SER A 6 18.67 -16.90 7.17
N LYS A 7 19.29 -17.42 6.10
CA LYS A 7 19.96 -16.57 5.10
C LYS A 7 19.08 -15.74 4.16
N ASN A 8 17.78 -16.02 4.04
CA ASN A 8 16.90 -15.32 3.11
C ASN A 8 15.57 -14.85 3.73
N ARG A 9 15.43 -14.89 5.05
CA ARG A 9 14.23 -14.36 5.71
C ARG A 9 14.28 -12.84 5.75
N ILE A 10 13.25 -12.25 5.22
CA ILE A 10 13.05 -10.81 5.15
C ILE A 10 12.09 -10.42 6.25
N GLN A 11 12.41 -9.38 7.03
CA GLN A 11 11.51 -8.72 7.95
C GLN A 11 10.84 -7.55 7.22
N GLY A 12 9.53 -7.41 7.41
CA GLY A 12 8.76 -6.28 6.90
C GLY A 12 9.09 -4.98 7.63
N LEU A 13 8.52 -3.89 7.16
CA LEU A 13 8.61 -2.59 7.82
C LEU A 13 7.52 -2.45 8.88
N SER A 14 7.77 -1.60 9.87
CA SER A 14 6.73 -1.16 10.81
C SER A 14 5.63 -0.41 10.07
N ALA A 15 4.39 -0.50 10.57
CA ALA A 15 3.29 0.27 10.01
C ALA A 15 3.56 1.78 10.09
N ASN A 16 3.31 2.48 8.99
CA ASN A 16 3.19 3.94 9.03
C ASN A 16 1.71 4.27 9.31
N ILE A 17 1.38 4.43 10.57
CA ILE A 17 0.02 4.52 11.07
C ILE A 17 -0.05 5.46 12.27
N ASN A 18 -1.14 6.18 12.41
CA ASN A 18 -1.45 6.99 13.59
C ASN A 18 -2.92 6.83 14.00
N TYR A 19 -3.30 7.39 15.15
CA TYR A 19 -4.64 7.25 15.70
C TYR A 19 -5.74 7.83 14.80
N ASN A 20 -5.42 8.82 13.96
CA ASN A 20 -6.36 9.46 13.04
C ASN A 20 -6.51 8.69 11.73
N SER A 21 -5.74 7.63 11.51
CA SER A 21 -5.80 6.85 10.27
C SER A 21 -7.17 6.22 10.08
N ALA A 22 -7.78 6.48 8.93
CA ALA A 22 -9.11 5.99 8.56
C ALA A 22 -9.06 4.90 7.46
N ILE A 23 -7.98 4.87 6.70
CA ILE A 23 -7.75 3.90 5.63
C ILE A 23 -6.39 3.25 5.86
N LEU A 24 -6.32 1.92 5.83
CA LEU A 24 -5.08 1.17 5.87
C LEU A 24 -4.84 0.53 4.50
N ILE A 25 -3.82 1.02 3.79
CA ILE A 25 -3.37 0.43 2.53
C ILE A 25 -2.39 -0.68 2.84
N LEU A 26 -2.65 -1.87 2.30
CA LEU A 26 -1.91 -3.09 2.58
C LEU A 26 -1.23 -3.64 1.32
N GLY A 27 0.10 -3.73 1.39
CA GLY A 27 0.93 -4.49 0.47
C GLY A 27 1.13 -5.93 0.92
N THR A 28 1.97 -6.67 0.21
CA THR A 28 2.34 -8.05 0.56
C THR A 28 3.52 -8.07 1.53
N LEU A 29 4.66 -7.58 1.08
CA LEU A 29 5.92 -7.48 1.80
C LEU A 29 6.80 -6.43 1.08
N PRO A 30 7.58 -5.59 1.79
CA PRO A 30 8.34 -4.53 1.15
C PRO A 30 9.36 -5.06 0.14
N GLY A 31 9.54 -4.34 -0.97
CA GLY A 31 10.63 -4.62 -1.92
C GLY A 31 12.01 -4.30 -1.32
N LYS A 32 13.06 -4.82 -1.96
CA LYS A 32 14.45 -4.66 -1.49
C LYS A 32 14.84 -3.20 -1.26
N MET A 33 14.45 -2.30 -2.16
CA MET A 33 14.77 -0.88 -2.03
C MET A 33 14.04 -0.25 -0.83
N SER A 34 12.77 -0.59 -0.62
CA SER A 34 12.01 -0.12 0.55
C SER A 34 12.64 -0.57 1.87
N LEU A 35 13.11 -1.82 1.94
CA LEU A 35 13.81 -2.35 3.11
C LEU A 35 15.13 -1.62 3.37
N ASN A 36 15.92 -1.39 2.31
CA ASN A 36 17.22 -0.70 2.43
C ASN A 36 17.05 0.74 2.89
N CYS A 37 15.98 1.43 2.46
CA CYS A 37 15.71 2.82 2.82
C CYS A 37 14.86 2.96 4.09
N GLY A 38 14.26 1.88 4.60
CA GLY A 38 13.30 1.93 5.70
C GLY A 38 12.01 2.69 5.35
N LYS A 39 11.63 2.76 4.06
CA LYS A 39 10.53 3.59 3.56
C LYS A 39 9.64 2.81 2.61
N TYR A 40 8.32 2.95 2.78
CA TYR A 40 7.34 2.33 1.88
C TYR A 40 7.45 2.88 0.46
N TYR A 41 7.39 1.98 -0.53
CA TYR A 41 7.38 2.29 -1.96
C TYR A 41 8.54 3.21 -2.38
N ALA A 42 9.78 2.88 -1.93
CA ALA A 42 10.99 3.66 -2.23
C ALA A 42 11.52 3.43 -3.65
N ASP A 43 11.10 2.35 -4.33
CA ASP A 43 11.51 2.06 -5.71
C ASP A 43 10.90 3.09 -6.68
N PRO A 44 11.71 3.89 -7.41
CA PRO A 44 11.21 4.91 -8.32
C PRO A 44 10.40 4.36 -9.50
N SER A 45 10.59 3.08 -9.86
CA SER A 45 9.81 2.41 -10.90
C SER A 45 8.39 2.07 -10.45
N ASN A 46 8.14 2.02 -9.14
CA ASN A 46 6.83 1.78 -8.57
C ASN A 46 6.01 3.06 -8.59
N LYS A 47 4.82 3.00 -9.17
CA LYS A 47 3.93 4.15 -9.35
C LYS A 47 3.00 4.43 -8.18
N PHE A 48 3.23 3.81 -7.01
CA PHE A 48 2.37 3.97 -5.82
C PHE A 48 2.12 5.44 -5.47
N TRP A 49 3.17 6.22 -5.32
CA TRP A 49 3.04 7.63 -4.94
C TRP A 49 2.38 8.46 -6.05
N ASP A 50 2.74 8.23 -7.32
CA ASP A 50 2.08 8.92 -8.45
C ASP A 50 0.57 8.66 -8.41
N ILE A 51 0.17 7.39 -8.28
CA ILE A 51 -1.23 6.98 -8.23
C ILE A 51 -1.94 7.61 -7.02
N LEU A 52 -1.33 7.59 -5.84
CA LEU A 52 -1.96 8.08 -4.62
C LEU A 52 -2.15 9.60 -4.65
N PHE A 53 -1.14 10.37 -5.09
CA PHE A 53 -1.27 11.82 -5.28
C PHE A 53 -2.39 12.16 -6.24
N ILE A 54 -2.42 11.54 -7.42
CA ILE A 54 -3.45 11.74 -8.44
C ILE A 54 -4.83 11.33 -7.90
N ALA A 55 -4.94 10.20 -7.22
CA ALA A 55 -6.19 9.73 -6.64
C ALA A 55 -6.75 10.72 -5.60
N CYS A 56 -5.88 11.36 -4.85
CA CYS A 56 -6.24 12.40 -3.88
C CYS A 56 -6.50 13.78 -4.54
N GLY A 57 -6.16 13.97 -5.83
CA GLY A 57 -6.32 15.25 -6.52
C GLY A 57 -5.25 16.27 -6.12
N GLU A 58 -4.07 15.81 -5.73
CA GLU A 58 -2.94 16.63 -5.29
C GLU A 58 -1.84 16.66 -6.36
N GLU A 59 -1.07 17.74 -6.37
CA GLU A 59 0.17 17.81 -7.15
C GLU A 59 1.19 16.80 -6.61
N ILE A 60 1.92 16.14 -7.52
CA ILE A 60 2.86 15.09 -7.12
C ILE A 60 4.08 15.70 -6.45
N ASP A 61 4.21 15.46 -5.14
CA ASP A 61 5.38 15.80 -4.33
C ASP A 61 5.98 14.53 -3.71
N LYS A 62 7.01 13.99 -4.36
CA LYS A 62 7.69 12.75 -3.92
C LYS A 62 8.75 12.97 -2.85
N THR A 63 8.87 14.16 -2.30
CA THR A 63 9.70 14.39 -1.10
C THR A 63 9.11 13.62 0.08
N ASP A 64 9.94 13.28 1.06
CA ASP A 64 9.45 12.61 2.26
C ASP A 64 8.38 13.45 2.96
N GLN A 65 8.58 14.76 3.05
CA GLN A 65 7.62 15.68 3.64
C GLN A 65 6.30 15.75 2.85
N GLY A 66 6.36 15.74 1.51
CA GLY A 66 5.16 15.73 0.67
C GLY A 66 4.34 14.46 0.86
N LYS A 67 5.01 13.31 0.92
CA LYS A 67 4.38 12.01 1.19
C LYS A 67 3.72 11.96 2.56
N GLU A 68 4.41 12.42 3.61
CA GLU A 68 3.86 12.47 4.97
C GLU A 68 2.64 13.38 5.05
N LYS A 69 2.72 14.60 4.49
CA LYS A 69 1.58 15.51 4.42
C LYS A 69 0.37 14.91 3.69
N LEU A 70 0.60 14.17 2.61
CA LEU A 70 -0.48 13.49 1.89
C LEU A 70 -1.17 12.46 2.78
N LEU A 71 -0.40 11.59 3.43
CA LEU A 71 -0.94 10.54 4.31
C LEU A 71 -1.72 11.15 5.48
N GLU A 72 -1.17 12.18 6.13
CA GLU A 72 -1.84 12.90 7.23
C GLU A 72 -3.13 13.57 6.77
N LYS A 73 -3.08 14.33 5.67
CA LYS A 73 -4.24 15.07 5.14
C LYS A 73 -5.44 14.17 4.84
N TYR A 74 -5.16 12.96 4.33
CA TYR A 74 -6.19 12.01 3.92
C TYR A 74 -6.38 10.85 4.89
N HIS A 75 -5.74 10.91 6.09
CA HIS A 75 -5.84 9.89 7.12
C HIS A 75 -5.53 8.48 6.60
N ILE A 76 -4.49 8.36 5.79
CA ILE A 76 -4.06 7.10 5.16
C ILE A 76 -2.88 6.53 5.93
N ALA A 77 -2.97 5.25 6.26
CA ALA A 77 -1.90 4.45 6.83
C ALA A 77 -1.37 3.44 5.79
N LEU A 78 -0.10 3.05 5.95
CA LEU A 78 0.58 2.07 5.11
C LEU A 78 1.10 0.91 5.95
N TRP A 79 0.90 -0.31 5.48
CA TRP A 79 1.48 -1.51 6.05
C TRP A 79 1.54 -2.64 5.02
N ASP A 80 1.99 -3.81 5.45
CA ASP A 80 1.98 -5.04 4.67
C ASP A 80 1.24 -6.16 5.40
N ILE A 81 0.73 -7.13 4.67
CA ILE A 81 0.06 -8.30 5.25
C ILE A 81 1.05 -9.21 5.96
N LEU A 82 2.28 -9.32 5.45
CA LEU A 82 3.31 -10.19 6.00
C LEU A 82 4.28 -9.41 6.89
N ALA A 83 4.49 -9.92 8.12
CA ALA A 83 5.53 -9.46 9.04
C ALA A 83 6.91 -9.93 8.57
N SER A 84 6.98 -11.17 8.07
CA SER A 84 8.22 -11.71 7.51
C SER A 84 7.92 -12.86 6.56
N ALA A 85 8.88 -13.15 5.68
CA ALA A 85 8.84 -14.32 4.80
C ALA A 85 10.25 -14.66 4.29
N VAL A 86 10.41 -15.83 3.71
CA VAL A 86 11.57 -16.16 2.86
C VAL A 86 11.26 -15.71 1.44
N ARG A 87 12.14 -14.92 0.82
CA ARG A 87 11.98 -14.44 -0.56
C ARG A 87 13.33 -14.24 -1.21
N LYS A 88 13.53 -14.85 -2.38
CA LYS A 88 14.81 -14.79 -3.13
C LYS A 88 14.95 -13.51 -3.95
N THR A 89 13.85 -13.02 -4.51
CA THR A 89 13.81 -11.80 -5.34
C THR A 89 12.85 -10.78 -4.73
N SER A 90 12.56 -9.68 -5.42
CA SER A 90 11.49 -8.75 -5.01
C SER A 90 10.11 -9.14 -5.56
N ASN A 91 9.99 -10.33 -6.16
CA ASN A 91 8.73 -10.81 -6.71
C ASN A 91 7.93 -11.58 -5.64
N ASP A 92 6.67 -11.26 -5.50
CA ASP A 92 5.78 -11.92 -4.52
C ASP A 92 5.55 -13.41 -4.82
N LYS A 93 5.79 -13.85 -6.05
CA LYS A 93 5.73 -15.27 -6.42
C LYS A 93 6.83 -16.14 -5.78
N ASP A 94 7.91 -15.50 -5.32
CA ASP A 94 9.04 -16.19 -4.68
C ASP A 94 8.91 -16.24 -3.16
N ILE A 95 7.77 -15.80 -2.60
CA ILE A 95 7.49 -15.80 -1.17
C ILE A 95 7.17 -17.21 -0.69
N SER A 96 7.79 -17.61 0.42
CA SER A 96 7.52 -18.82 1.18
C SER A 96 7.72 -18.58 2.68
N ASP A 97 7.32 -19.53 3.52
CA ASP A 97 7.43 -19.45 4.99
C ASP A 97 6.89 -18.13 5.56
N GLU A 98 5.70 -17.79 5.13
CA GLU A 98 5.05 -16.52 5.45
C GLU A 98 4.62 -16.45 6.91
N VAL A 99 4.95 -15.35 7.57
CA VAL A 99 4.45 -14.97 8.88
C VAL A 99 3.61 -13.71 8.73
N PRO A 100 2.29 -13.76 9.00
CA PRO A 100 1.44 -12.58 8.87
C PRO A 100 1.72 -11.57 9.98
N ASN A 101 1.48 -10.30 9.70
CA ASN A 101 1.34 -9.27 10.71
C ASN A 101 0.09 -9.51 11.55
N ASN A 102 0.07 -9.04 12.79
CA ASN A 102 -1.11 -9.15 13.65
C ASN A 102 -2.14 -8.05 13.29
N LEU A 103 -2.81 -8.22 12.16
CA LEU A 103 -3.83 -7.29 11.68
C LEU A 103 -4.99 -7.10 12.70
N PRO A 104 -5.54 -8.14 13.35
CA PRO A 104 -6.57 -7.95 14.37
C PRO A 104 -6.12 -7.05 15.54
N LEU A 105 -4.91 -7.21 16.03
CA LEU A 105 -4.35 -6.34 17.06
C LEU A 105 -4.21 -4.90 16.55
N CYS A 106 -3.70 -4.71 15.33
CA CYS A 106 -3.59 -3.39 14.72
C CYS A 106 -4.96 -2.71 14.66
N LEU A 107 -5.99 -3.38 14.17
CA LEU A 107 -7.35 -2.82 14.08
C LEU A 107 -7.95 -2.51 15.44
N SER A 108 -7.63 -3.28 16.49
CA SER A 108 -8.08 -2.97 17.86
C SER A 108 -7.39 -1.74 18.45
N GLN A 109 -6.11 -1.51 18.11
CA GLN A 109 -5.35 -0.34 18.54
C GLN A 109 -5.70 0.94 17.76
N TYR A 110 -6.14 0.80 16.51
CA TYR A 110 -6.50 1.90 15.62
C TYR A 110 -7.96 1.81 15.15
N PRO A 111 -8.93 2.01 16.05
CA PRO A 111 -10.36 1.77 15.80
C PRO A 111 -10.99 2.74 14.78
N ASN A 112 -10.27 3.79 14.41
CA ASN A 112 -10.70 4.74 13.38
C ASN A 112 -10.53 4.21 11.95
N ILE A 113 -9.86 3.07 11.74
CA ILE A 113 -9.72 2.45 10.42
C ILE A 113 -11.09 1.93 9.98
N LYS A 114 -11.58 2.46 8.85
CA LYS A 114 -12.89 2.18 8.25
C LYS A 114 -12.77 1.41 6.93
N LEU A 115 -11.57 1.29 6.37
CA LEU A 115 -11.32 0.61 5.11
C LEU A 115 -9.94 -0.03 5.10
N LEU A 116 -9.87 -1.29 4.67
CA LEU A 116 -8.65 -1.95 4.24
C LEU A 116 -8.57 -1.91 2.73
N LEU A 117 -7.50 -1.38 2.18
CA LEU A 117 -7.29 -1.29 0.74
C LEU A 117 -6.10 -2.14 0.33
N PHE A 118 -6.35 -3.17 -0.48
CA PHE A 118 -5.31 -4.04 -1.03
C PHE A 118 -4.97 -3.61 -2.45
N HIS A 119 -3.70 -3.32 -2.71
CA HIS A 119 -3.25 -2.93 -4.05
C HIS A 119 -2.58 -4.08 -4.83
N SER A 120 -2.77 -5.32 -4.40
CA SER A 120 -2.34 -6.50 -5.13
C SER A 120 -3.22 -7.71 -4.83
N ASN A 121 -3.36 -8.57 -5.83
CA ASN A 121 -4.06 -9.84 -5.65
C ASN A 121 -3.34 -10.75 -4.64
N ASP A 122 -2.01 -10.67 -4.54
CA ASP A 122 -1.25 -11.51 -3.63
C ASP A 122 -1.45 -11.06 -2.17
N ALA A 123 -1.40 -9.76 -1.88
CA ALA A 123 -1.77 -9.23 -0.56
C ALA A 123 -3.19 -9.65 -0.16
N TYR A 124 -4.14 -9.56 -1.09
CA TYR A 124 -5.52 -9.98 -0.86
C TYR A 124 -5.65 -11.48 -0.60
N LYS A 125 -4.93 -12.35 -1.34
CA LYS A 125 -4.90 -13.80 -1.11
C LYS A 125 -4.35 -14.15 0.27
N TYR A 126 -3.25 -13.51 0.70
CA TYR A 126 -2.70 -13.69 2.05
C TYR A 126 -3.68 -13.23 3.12
N PHE A 127 -4.33 -12.08 2.92
CA PHE A 127 -5.39 -11.64 3.82
C PHE A 127 -6.50 -12.69 3.95
N LYS A 128 -7.03 -13.20 2.86
CA LYS A 128 -8.07 -14.25 2.89
C LYS A 128 -7.60 -15.56 3.52
N ARG A 129 -6.33 -15.90 3.38
CA ARG A 129 -5.73 -17.11 3.95
C ARG A 129 -5.58 -17.01 5.47
N PHE A 130 -5.11 -15.86 5.98
CA PHE A 130 -4.77 -15.69 7.39
C PHE A 130 -5.90 -15.08 8.22
N PHE A 131 -6.77 -14.26 7.61
CA PHE A 131 -7.80 -13.50 8.30
C PHE A 131 -9.18 -13.77 7.70
N LYS A 132 -9.88 -14.79 8.24
CA LYS A 132 -11.18 -15.22 7.70
C LYS A 132 -12.30 -14.23 7.98
N ASN A 133 -12.24 -13.52 9.09
CA ASN A 133 -13.29 -12.61 9.56
C ASN A 133 -12.66 -11.25 9.91
N THR A 134 -13.18 -10.20 9.32
CA THR A 134 -12.94 -8.81 9.71
C THR A 134 -14.24 -8.04 9.65
N ALA A 135 -14.48 -7.19 10.65
CA ALA A 135 -15.60 -6.27 10.64
C ALA A 135 -15.34 -5.03 9.77
N VAL A 136 -14.06 -4.75 9.45
CA VAL A 136 -13.68 -3.60 8.63
C VAL A 136 -13.89 -3.95 7.15
N PRO A 137 -14.65 -3.13 6.40
CA PRO A 137 -14.80 -3.27 4.95
C PRO A 137 -13.43 -3.29 4.24
N TYR A 138 -13.35 -4.03 3.15
CA TYR A 138 -12.12 -4.09 2.37
C TYR A 138 -12.40 -4.07 0.87
N ILE A 139 -11.42 -3.55 0.12
CA ILE A 139 -11.45 -3.47 -1.34
C ILE A 139 -10.09 -3.79 -1.93
N CYS A 140 -10.08 -4.40 -3.11
CA CYS A 140 -8.86 -4.65 -3.86
C CYS A 140 -8.83 -3.75 -5.10
N VAL A 141 -7.71 -3.07 -5.32
CA VAL A 141 -7.48 -2.16 -6.44
C VAL A 141 -6.28 -2.58 -7.27
N SER A 142 -6.14 -2.03 -8.45
CA SER A 142 -5.04 -2.32 -9.37
C SER A 142 -3.68 -2.04 -8.75
N SER A 143 -2.74 -2.97 -8.96
CA SER A 143 -1.37 -2.86 -8.45
C SER A 143 -0.62 -1.65 -9.04
N PRO A 144 0.13 -0.91 -8.20
CA PRO A 144 0.99 0.18 -8.64
C PRO A 144 2.29 -0.31 -9.31
N SER A 145 2.55 -1.60 -9.29
CA SER A 145 3.71 -2.20 -9.95
C SER A 145 3.76 -1.85 -11.44
N SER A 146 4.95 -1.61 -11.96
CA SER A 146 5.20 -1.40 -13.39
C SER A 146 4.84 -2.63 -14.26
N GLN A 147 4.77 -3.82 -13.66
CA GLN A 147 4.32 -5.04 -14.34
C GLN A 147 2.81 -5.01 -14.69
N ASN A 148 2.03 -4.19 -14.02
CA ASN A 148 0.61 -3.98 -14.34
C ASN A 148 0.49 -2.93 -15.45
N ARG A 149 0.08 -3.35 -16.65
CA ARG A 149 0.02 -2.53 -17.87
C ARG A 149 -1.07 -1.44 -17.89
N LYS A 150 -1.97 -1.40 -16.89
CA LYS A 150 -2.98 -0.35 -16.77
C LYS A 150 -2.29 1.01 -16.57
N SER A 151 -2.78 2.07 -17.22
CA SER A 151 -2.18 3.41 -17.08
C SER A 151 -2.23 3.91 -15.63
N THR A 152 -1.35 4.83 -15.28
CA THR A 152 -1.30 5.44 -13.94
C THR A 152 -2.61 6.16 -13.62
N GLU A 153 -3.18 6.84 -14.61
CA GLU A 153 -4.44 7.59 -14.51
C GLU A 153 -5.62 6.65 -14.22
N ALA A 154 -5.73 5.58 -15.01
CA ALA A 154 -6.79 4.61 -14.83
C ALA A 154 -6.71 3.88 -13.47
N LYS A 155 -5.49 3.63 -12.98
CA LYS A 155 -5.27 3.14 -11.61
C LYS A 155 -5.69 4.18 -10.58
N ALA A 156 -5.32 5.45 -10.78
CA ALA A 156 -5.65 6.53 -9.86
C ALA A 156 -7.16 6.78 -9.76
N GLU A 157 -7.91 6.65 -10.85
CA GLU A 157 -9.37 6.73 -10.82
C GLU A 157 -10.00 5.58 -10.03
N GLU A 158 -9.50 4.35 -10.20
CA GLU A 158 -9.94 3.20 -9.43
C GLU A 158 -9.64 3.37 -7.93
N TRP A 159 -8.44 3.87 -7.60
CA TRP A 159 -8.06 4.15 -6.22
C TRP A 159 -8.89 5.28 -5.62
N ARG A 160 -9.14 6.35 -6.38
CA ARG A 160 -10.02 7.45 -5.95
C ARG A 160 -11.43 6.94 -5.62
N ALA A 161 -12.00 6.10 -6.46
CA ALA A 161 -13.32 5.52 -6.22
C ALA A 161 -13.34 4.73 -4.90
N ALA A 162 -12.29 3.93 -4.63
CA ALA A 162 -12.16 3.19 -3.37
C ALA A 162 -11.99 4.13 -2.17
N LEU A 163 -11.07 5.10 -2.24
CA LEU A 163 -10.79 6.05 -1.16
C LEU A 163 -12.01 6.93 -0.85
N SER A 164 -12.80 7.33 -1.85
CA SER A 164 -13.97 8.19 -1.69
C SER A 164 -15.09 7.55 -0.87
N SER A 165 -15.06 6.24 -0.66
CA SER A 165 -15.99 5.54 0.23
C SER A 165 -15.83 5.99 1.69
N VAL A 166 -14.62 6.40 2.09
CA VAL A 166 -14.27 6.85 3.44
C VAL A 166 -13.96 8.35 3.47
N ILE A 167 -13.43 8.91 2.37
CA ILE A 167 -13.01 10.32 2.25
C ILE A 167 -13.99 11.04 1.32
N PRO A 168 -15.10 11.64 1.83
CA PRO A 168 -16.13 12.25 0.99
C PRO A 168 -15.62 13.38 0.08
N GLN A 169 -14.59 14.11 0.49
CA GLN A 169 -13.97 15.20 -0.28
C GLN A 169 -13.50 14.74 -1.65
N LEU A 170 -13.12 13.45 -1.81
CA LEU A 170 -12.66 12.90 -3.07
C LEU A 170 -13.79 12.62 -4.07
N ARG A 171 -15.05 12.61 -3.64
CA ARG A 171 -16.21 12.38 -4.54
C ARG A 171 -16.40 13.53 -5.53
N ASN A 172 -16.17 14.76 -5.07
CA ASN A 172 -16.43 16.00 -5.82
C ASN A 172 -15.15 16.81 -6.08
N GLY A 173 -13.97 16.26 -5.77
CA GLY A 173 -12.70 16.93 -6.00
C GLY A 173 -12.42 17.16 -7.48
N PRO A 174 -11.69 18.22 -7.85
CA PRO A 174 -11.35 18.47 -9.24
C PRO A 174 -10.60 17.26 -9.80
N ARG A 175 -11.12 16.71 -10.90
CA ARG A 175 -10.31 15.84 -11.75
C ARG A 175 -9.21 16.76 -12.29
N LEU A 176 -7.96 16.51 -11.87
CA LEU A 176 -6.83 17.26 -12.44
C LEU A 176 -6.92 17.13 -13.96
N ALA A 177 -7.21 18.25 -14.62
CA ALA A 177 -7.11 18.32 -16.08
C ALA A 177 -5.64 18.07 -16.41
N TRP A 178 -5.35 16.96 -17.07
CA TRP A 178 -4.02 16.59 -17.50
C TRP A 178 -3.45 17.69 -18.38
N LYS A 179 -2.44 18.40 -17.90
CA LYS A 179 -1.55 19.14 -18.79
C LYS A 179 -0.73 18.08 -19.50
N GLU A 180 -0.95 17.95 -20.80
CA GLU A 180 -0.08 17.15 -21.68
C GLU A 180 1.36 17.51 -21.38
N ILE A 181 2.15 16.53 -20.93
CA ILE A 181 3.60 16.68 -20.82
C ILE A 181 4.09 16.80 -22.26
N PRO A 182 4.73 17.90 -22.68
CA PRO A 182 5.31 17.98 -24.01
C PRO A 182 6.29 16.83 -24.18
N SER A 183 6.09 16.02 -25.20
CA SER A 183 7.04 15.00 -25.65
C SER A 183 8.36 15.70 -25.99
N MET A 184 9.41 15.41 -25.22
CA MET A 184 10.79 15.66 -25.63
C MET A 184 11.37 14.44 -26.33
#